data_4379ee7319998c1f2863fb76fee8b05a
#
_entry.id   4379ee7319998c1f2863fb76fee8b05a
#
_cell.length_a   1.000
_cell.length_b   1.000
_cell.length_c   1.000
_cell.angle_alpha   90.00
_cell.angle_beta   90.00
_cell.angle_gamma   90.00
#
_symmetry.space_group_name_H-M   'P 1'
#
loop_
_entity.id
_entity.type
_entity.pdbx_description
1 polymer ?
#
loop_
_entity_poly.entity_id
_entity_poly.type
_entity_poly.pdbx_seq_one_letter_code
_entity_poly.pdbx_strand_id
1 'polypeptide(L)'
;LIIFGLLSPNFFKAMTLSTILQQIAIVGIIGCAQTVVILTAGIDLSVGAIAVFSSVLMGQMTFRYGIPAPLAIVIGLGLGTLMGFINGYLIAKIKLPPFIVTLGTWQILLASNFIYSANETIRSQDIAATAPALQFWGQSIQPGGVKILYAVFLLIVMVAVMSYVLRQTAWGRHVY
;
A
#
# COMPACT_ATOMS: atom_id res chain seq x y z
N LEU A 1 -8.80 -11.17 19.65
CA LEU A 1 -7.57 -10.96 20.45
C LEU A 1 -7.61 -11.73 21.76
N ILE A 2 -8.63 -11.54 22.62
CA ILE A 2 -8.73 -12.17 23.96
C ILE A 2 -8.70 -13.70 23.86
N ILE A 3 -9.52 -14.30 22.98
CA ILE A 3 -9.59 -15.76 22.78
C ILE A 3 -8.22 -16.32 22.38
N PHE A 4 -7.56 -15.70 21.40
CA PHE A 4 -6.24 -16.15 20.97
C PHE A 4 -5.16 -15.95 22.04
N GLY A 5 -5.26 -14.89 22.84
CA GLY A 5 -4.36 -14.66 23.97
C GLY A 5 -4.47 -15.70 25.08
N LEU A 6 -5.68 -16.27 25.26
CA LEU A 6 -5.93 -17.35 26.23
C LEU A 6 -5.48 -18.72 25.69
N LEU A 7 -5.64 -18.95 24.37
CA LEU A 7 -5.33 -20.23 23.76
C LEU A 7 -3.84 -20.41 23.40
N SER A 8 -3.11 -19.30 23.21
CA SER A 8 -1.70 -19.37 22.81
C SER A 8 -0.80 -18.60 23.77
N PRO A 9 0.09 -19.28 24.51
CA PRO A 9 1.01 -18.62 25.45
C PRO A 9 2.02 -17.67 24.76
N ASN A 10 2.15 -17.76 23.44
CA ASN A 10 3.06 -16.94 22.65
C ASN A 10 2.38 -15.70 22.04
N PHE A 11 1.06 -15.56 22.18
CA PHE A 11 0.30 -14.52 21.49
C PHE A 11 0.72 -13.10 21.90
N PHE A 12 0.99 -12.87 23.17
CA PHE A 12 1.44 -11.58 23.70
C PHE A 12 2.96 -11.39 23.72
N LYS A 13 3.73 -12.29 23.09
CA LYS A 13 5.18 -12.06 22.97
C LYS A 13 5.45 -10.87 22.05
N ALA A 14 6.53 -10.14 22.36
CA ALA A 14 6.97 -8.97 21.58
C ALA A 14 7.08 -9.24 20.08
N MET A 15 7.52 -10.44 19.70
CA MET A 15 7.64 -10.86 18.31
C MET A 15 6.29 -10.96 17.61
N THR A 16 5.27 -11.53 18.26
CA THR A 16 3.91 -11.65 17.71
C THR A 16 3.27 -10.28 17.56
N LEU A 17 3.38 -9.43 18.58
CA LEU A 17 2.88 -8.05 18.54
C LEU A 17 3.55 -7.25 17.41
N SER A 18 4.85 -7.42 17.21
CA SER A 18 5.59 -6.80 16.11
C SER A 18 5.04 -7.21 14.74
N THR A 19 4.78 -8.50 14.56
CA THR A 19 4.22 -9.03 13.30
C THR A 19 2.81 -8.50 13.05
N ILE A 20 1.97 -8.44 14.07
CA ILE A 20 0.62 -7.88 13.99
C ILE A 20 0.67 -6.41 13.59
N LEU A 21 1.52 -5.60 14.23
CA LEU A 21 1.68 -4.18 13.90
C LEU A 21 2.16 -3.98 12.46
N GLN A 22 3.07 -4.82 11.98
CA GLN A 22 3.53 -4.78 10.60
C GLN A 22 2.40 -5.04 9.61
N GLN A 23 1.61 -6.06 9.84
CA GLN A 23 0.46 -6.41 8.99
C GLN A 23 -0.61 -5.31 9.02
N ILE A 24 -0.92 -4.79 10.20
CA ILE A 24 -1.88 -3.70 10.37
C ILE A 24 -1.42 -2.44 9.61
N ALA A 25 -0.12 -2.11 9.64
CA ALA A 25 0.38 -0.94 8.92
C ALA A 25 0.13 -1.05 7.41
N ILE A 26 0.47 -2.19 6.79
CA ILE A 26 0.31 -2.41 5.36
C ILE A 26 -1.17 -2.38 4.96
N VAL A 27 -1.98 -3.22 5.62
CA VAL A 27 -3.42 -3.34 5.31
C VAL A 27 -4.17 -2.06 5.64
N GLY A 28 -3.80 -1.38 6.74
CA GLY A 28 -4.43 -0.15 7.18
C GLY A 28 -4.18 1.03 6.23
N ILE A 29 -2.96 1.18 5.69
CA ILE A 29 -2.65 2.23 4.70
C ILE A 29 -3.50 2.02 3.44
N ILE A 30 -3.56 0.79 2.93
CA ILE A 30 -4.42 0.44 1.79
C ILE A 30 -5.89 0.67 2.13
N GLY A 31 -6.31 0.27 3.33
CA GLY A 31 -7.67 0.43 3.83
C GLY A 31 -8.12 1.90 3.93
N CYS A 32 -7.21 2.81 4.29
CA CYS A 32 -7.51 4.26 4.28
C CYS A 32 -7.89 4.74 2.87
N ALA A 33 -7.15 4.34 1.84
CA ALA A 33 -7.47 4.68 0.46
C ALA A 33 -8.79 4.04 0.02
N GLN A 34 -8.98 2.75 0.34
CA GLN A 34 -10.19 2.00 0.02
C GLN A 34 -11.45 2.56 0.69
N THR A 35 -11.33 3.17 1.86
CA THR A 35 -12.45 3.80 2.56
C THR A 35 -13.13 4.86 1.70
N VAL A 36 -12.36 5.70 0.98
CA VAL A 36 -12.91 6.73 0.10
C VAL A 36 -13.70 6.10 -1.05
N VAL A 37 -13.16 5.03 -1.65
CA VAL A 37 -13.84 4.31 -2.74
C VAL A 37 -15.15 3.70 -2.27
N ILE A 38 -15.18 3.10 -1.07
CA ILE A 38 -16.38 2.50 -0.50
C ILE A 38 -17.43 3.58 -0.17
N LEU A 39 -17.02 4.72 0.38
CA LEU A 39 -17.95 5.82 0.70
C LEU A 39 -18.61 6.39 -0.55
N THR A 40 -17.94 6.36 -1.69
CA THR A 40 -18.54 6.75 -2.99
C THR A 40 -19.30 5.61 -3.67
N ALA A 41 -19.67 4.57 -2.92
CA ALA A 41 -20.37 3.36 -3.42
C ALA A 41 -19.58 2.64 -4.55
N GLY A 42 -18.26 2.81 -4.61
CA GLY A 42 -17.37 2.13 -5.55
C GLY A 42 -16.87 0.80 -5.01
N ILE A 43 -16.41 -0.06 -5.92
CA ILE A 43 -15.67 -1.28 -5.61
C ILE A 43 -14.37 -1.22 -6.40
N ASP A 44 -13.22 -1.22 -5.71
CA ASP A 44 -11.91 -1.26 -6.35
C ASP A 44 -11.15 -2.52 -5.94
N LEU A 45 -11.07 -3.46 -6.88
CA LEU A 45 -10.31 -4.70 -6.72
C LEU A 45 -8.85 -4.54 -7.13
N SER A 46 -8.49 -3.46 -7.81
CA SER A 46 -7.15 -3.26 -8.36
C SER A 46 -6.14 -2.68 -7.39
N VAL A 47 -6.59 -2.13 -6.25
CA VAL A 47 -5.73 -1.40 -5.30
C VAL A 47 -4.52 -2.22 -4.84
N GLY A 48 -4.71 -3.52 -4.56
CA GLY A 48 -3.62 -4.42 -4.20
C GLY A 48 -2.62 -4.64 -5.34
N ALA A 49 -3.11 -4.85 -6.57
CA ALA A 49 -2.26 -5.02 -7.74
C ALA A 49 -1.48 -3.74 -8.09
N ILE A 50 -2.10 -2.58 -7.95
CA ILE A 50 -1.46 -1.27 -8.12
C ILE A 50 -0.30 -1.13 -7.11
N ALA A 51 -0.55 -1.45 -5.84
CA ALA A 51 0.47 -1.36 -4.80
C ALA A 51 1.65 -2.31 -5.07
N VAL A 52 1.36 -3.58 -5.41
CA VAL A 52 2.39 -4.57 -5.73
C VAL A 52 3.19 -4.16 -6.95
N PHE A 53 2.53 -3.82 -8.06
CA PHE A 53 3.23 -3.46 -9.30
C PHE A 53 4.06 -2.17 -9.14
N SER A 54 3.55 -1.16 -8.43
CA SER A 54 4.32 0.05 -8.11
C SER A 54 5.57 -0.28 -7.28
N SER A 55 5.45 -1.17 -6.30
CA SER A 55 6.57 -1.61 -5.46
C SER A 55 7.63 -2.36 -6.28
N VAL A 56 7.19 -3.31 -7.12
CA VAL A 56 8.10 -4.06 -8.01
C VAL A 56 8.78 -3.14 -9.02
N LEU A 57 8.06 -2.18 -9.58
CA LEU A 57 8.62 -1.18 -10.49
C LEU A 57 9.74 -0.39 -9.81
N MET A 58 9.49 0.17 -8.61
CA MET A 58 10.49 0.90 -7.84
C MET A 58 11.73 0.04 -7.55
N GLY A 59 11.53 -1.20 -7.11
CA GLY A 59 12.61 -2.14 -6.81
C GLY A 59 13.45 -2.47 -8.03
N GLN A 60 12.82 -2.82 -9.16
CA GLN A 60 13.51 -3.15 -10.40
C GLN A 60 14.25 -1.94 -10.99
N MET A 61 13.66 -0.75 -10.94
CA MET A 61 14.28 0.48 -11.43
C MET A 61 15.57 0.81 -10.67
N THR A 62 15.57 0.63 -9.37
CA THR A 62 16.78 0.88 -8.57
C THR A 62 17.80 -0.24 -8.72
N PHE A 63 17.40 -1.49 -8.65
CA PHE A 63 18.30 -2.63 -8.64
C PHE A 63 18.89 -2.93 -10.02
N ARG A 64 18.07 -2.98 -11.10
CA ARG A 64 18.54 -3.33 -12.45
C ARG A 64 19.09 -2.15 -13.23
N TYR A 65 18.44 -0.99 -13.11
CA TYR A 65 18.78 0.15 -13.96
C TYR A 65 19.57 1.23 -13.21
N GLY A 66 19.88 1.04 -11.92
CA GLY A 66 20.65 1.99 -11.13
C GLY A 66 19.98 3.35 -10.95
N ILE A 67 18.65 3.43 -11.13
CA ILE A 67 17.92 4.68 -10.98
C ILE A 67 17.91 5.09 -9.50
N PRO A 68 18.21 6.36 -9.17
CA PRO A 68 18.20 6.84 -7.80
C PRO A 68 16.84 6.57 -7.11
N ALA A 69 16.86 6.08 -5.88
CA ALA A 69 15.66 5.70 -5.13
C ALA A 69 14.59 6.81 -5.06
N PRO A 70 14.92 8.11 -4.85
CA PRO A 70 13.91 9.18 -4.86
C PRO A 70 13.14 9.27 -6.18
N LEU A 71 13.85 9.12 -7.31
CA LEU A 71 13.23 9.16 -8.63
C LEU A 71 12.33 7.92 -8.86
N ALA A 72 12.81 6.74 -8.46
CA ALA A 72 12.02 5.51 -8.53
C ALA A 72 10.73 5.61 -7.69
N ILE A 73 10.80 6.23 -6.49
CA ILE A 73 9.63 6.48 -5.64
C ILE A 73 8.62 7.39 -6.36
N VAL A 74 9.09 8.49 -6.94
CA VAL A 74 8.20 9.42 -7.68
C VAL A 74 7.53 8.71 -8.86
N ILE A 75 8.26 7.89 -9.60
CA ILE A 75 7.72 7.13 -10.74
C ILE A 75 6.70 6.08 -10.25
N GLY A 76 7.00 5.36 -9.17
CA GLY A 76 6.07 4.37 -8.62
C GLY A 76 4.77 4.99 -8.09
N LEU A 77 4.87 6.13 -7.41
CA LEU A 77 3.69 6.90 -6.99
C LEU A 77 2.92 7.46 -8.19
N GLY A 78 3.63 7.94 -9.21
CA GLY A 78 3.05 8.41 -10.47
C GLY A 78 2.28 7.30 -11.18
N LEU A 79 2.82 6.08 -11.23
CA LEU A 79 2.14 4.91 -11.79
C LEU A 79 0.84 4.60 -11.03
N GLY A 80 0.90 4.53 -9.70
CA GLY A 80 -0.27 4.27 -8.88
C GLY A 80 -1.37 5.32 -9.10
N THR A 81 -0.98 6.60 -9.15
CA THR A 81 -1.88 7.71 -9.43
C THR A 81 -2.49 7.61 -10.83
N LEU A 82 -1.68 7.29 -11.84
CA LEU A 82 -2.14 7.13 -13.22
C LEU A 82 -3.16 5.99 -13.35
N MET A 83 -2.90 4.84 -12.72
CA MET A 83 -3.83 3.71 -12.76
C MET A 83 -5.15 4.04 -12.05
N GLY A 84 -5.08 4.69 -10.88
CA GLY A 84 -6.27 5.18 -10.19
C GLY A 84 -7.05 6.21 -11.03
N PHE A 85 -6.35 7.12 -11.71
CA PHE A 85 -6.96 8.09 -12.61
C PHE A 85 -7.67 7.41 -13.80
N ILE A 86 -7.03 6.41 -14.43
CA ILE A 86 -7.62 5.64 -15.54
C ILE A 86 -8.90 4.94 -15.06
N ASN A 87 -8.85 4.24 -13.92
CA ASN A 87 -10.04 3.59 -13.35
C ASN A 87 -11.15 4.61 -13.08
N GLY A 88 -10.83 5.71 -12.42
CA GLY A 88 -11.78 6.76 -12.12
C GLY A 88 -12.39 7.39 -13.37
N TYR A 89 -11.60 7.62 -14.41
CA TYR A 89 -12.08 8.14 -15.69
C TYR A 89 -13.06 7.18 -16.39
N LEU A 90 -12.70 5.89 -16.47
CA LEU A 90 -13.55 4.87 -17.07
C LEU A 90 -14.88 4.73 -16.33
N ILE A 91 -14.86 4.80 -15.02
CA ILE A 91 -16.06 4.70 -14.18
C ILE A 91 -16.90 5.98 -14.26
N ALA A 92 -16.29 7.14 -14.05
CA ALA A 92 -17.03 8.40 -13.91
C ALA A 92 -17.48 8.99 -15.24
N LYS A 93 -16.65 8.93 -16.28
CA LYS A 93 -16.93 9.54 -17.59
C LYS A 93 -17.53 8.57 -18.59
N ILE A 94 -16.97 7.36 -18.69
CA ILE A 94 -17.45 6.34 -19.65
C ILE A 94 -18.63 5.56 -19.05
N LYS A 95 -18.86 5.66 -17.73
CA LYS A 95 -19.96 4.99 -17.01
C LYS A 95 -19.88 3.48 -17.01
N LEU A 96 -18.67 2.92 -17.05
CA LEU A 96 -18.46 1.49 -16.91
C LEU A 96 -18.66 1.07 -15.45
N PRO A 97 -19.18 -0.16 -15.20
CA PRO A 97 -19.32 -0.67 -13.84
C PRO A 97 -17.97 -0.75 -13.11
N PRO A 98 -17.84 -0.22 -11.89
CA PRO A 98 -16.57 -0.20 -11.13
C PRO A 98 -15.91 -1.57 -11.01
N PHE A 99 -16.70 -2.60 -10.73
CA PHE A 99 -16.23 -3.98 -10.59
C PHE A 99 -15.52 -4.48 -11.86
N ILE A 100 -16.10 -4.23 -13.04
CA ILE A 100 -15.53 -4.69 -14.31
C ILE A 100 -14.22 -3.97 -14.62
N VAL A 101 -14.19 -2.65 -14.44
CA VAL A 101 -12.99 -1.83 -14.68
C VAL A 101 -11.85 -2.26 -13.78
N THR A 102 -12.10 -2.35 -12.47
CA THR A 102 -11.05 -2.64 -11.50
C THR A 102 -10.57 -4.09 -11.55
N LEU A 103 -11.46 -5.03 -11.90
CA LEU A 103 -11.07 -6.42 -12.17
C LEU A 103 -10.17 -6.51 -13.40
N GLY A 104 -10.51 -5.80 -14.49
CA GLY A 104 -9.67 -5.73 -15.69
C GLY A 104 -8.30 -5.13 -15.40
N THR A 105 -8.25 -4.01 -14.67
CA THR A 105 -7.00 -3.37 -14.26
C THR A 105 -6.17 -4.30 -13.38
N TRP A 106 -6.79 -5.01 -12.46
CA TRP A 106 -6.11 -6.00 -11.63
C TRP A 106 -5.40 -7.05 -12.47
N GLN A 107 -6.09 -7.65 -13.44
CA GLN A 107 -5.51 -8.69 -14.30
C GLN A 107 -4.39 -8.15 -15.19
N ILE A 108 -4.56 -6.96 -15.76
CA ILE A 108 -3.52 -6.29 -16.56
C ILE A 108 -2.27 -6.04 -15.74
N LEU A 109 -2.42 -5.50 -14.53
CA LEU A 109 -1.29 -5.20 -13.66
C LEU A 109 -0.61 -6.47 -13.14
N LEU A 110 -1.37 -7.52 -12.85
CA LEU A 110 -0.83 -8.81 -12.46
C LEU A 110 0.04 -9.41 -13.60
N ALA A 111 -0.46 -9.43 -14.82
CA ALA A 111 0.29 -9.89 -15.99
C ALA A 111 1.53 -9.00 -16.23
N SER A 112 1.37 -7.68 -16.15
CA SER A 112 2.48 -6.73 -16.30
C SER A 112 3.56 -6.95 -15.26
N ASN A 113 3.17 -7.27 -14.02
CA ASN A 113 4.12 -7.58 -12.94
C ASN A 113 4.98 -8.80 -13.29
N PHE A 114 4.38 -9.88 -13.76
CA PHE A 114 5.12 -11.09 -14.16
C PHE A 114 6.06 -10.83 -15.34
N ILE A 115 5.60 -10.10 -16.36
CA ILE A 115 6.42 -9.76 -17.53
C ILE A 115 7.59 -8.85 -17.13
N TYR A 116 7.32 -7.80 -16.35
CA TYR A 116 8.34 -6.80 -15.99
C TYR A 116 9.36 -7.34 -14.98
N SER A 117 8.94 -8.12 -14.01
CA SER A 117 9.84 -8.73 -13.03
C SER A 117 10.59 -9.95 -13.55
N ALA A 118 10.14 -10.53 -14.68
CA ALA A 118 10.61 -11.83 -15.19
C ALA A 118 10.56 -12.94 -14.11
N ASN A 119 9.61 -12.85 -13.16
CA ASN A 119 9.49 -13.70 -11.97
C ASN A 119 10.72 -13.68 -11.04
N GLU A 120 11.60 -12.69 -11.19
CA GLU A 120 12.72 -12.56 -10.27
C GLU A 120 12.31 -11.87 -8.99
N THR A 121 12.81 -12.39 -7.88
CA THR A 121 12.66 -11.78 -6.55
C THR A 121 13.93 -11.04 -6.18
N ILE A 122 13.81 -9.72 -5.98
CA ILE A 122 14.93 -8.92 -5.43
C ILE A 122 14.91 -9.11 -3.91
N ARG A 123 16.03 -9.54 -3.34
CA ARG A 123 16.13 -9.75 -1.91
C ARG A 123 16.19 -8.42 -1.16
N SER A 124 15.64 -8.39 0.05
CA SER A 124 15.66 -7.19 0.91
C SER A 124 17.10 -6.68 1.17
N GLN A 125 18.07 -7.59 1.23
CA GLN A 125 19.48 -7.25 1.40
C GLN A 125 20.06 -6.48 0.21
N ASP A 126 19.67 -6.85 -1.01
CA ASP A 126 20.12 -6.21 -2.25
C ASP A 126 19.54 -4.79 -2.35
N ILE A 127 18.28 -4.62 -1.96
CA ILE A 127 17.65 -3.29 -1.88
C ILE A 127 18.30 -2.45 -0.78
N ALA A 128 18.62 -3.03 0.38
CA ALA A 128 19.31 -2.30 1.45
C ALA A 128 20.67 -1.77 1.02
N ALA A 129 21.39 -2.52 0.17
CA ALA A 129 22.70 -2.11 -0.34
C ALA A 129 22.61 -1.06 -1.45
N THR A 130 21.62 -1.14 -2.34
CA THR A 130 21.51 -0.27 -3.53
C THR A 130 20.60 0.94 -3.32
N ALA A 131 19.51 0.77 -2.58
CA ALA A 131 18.46 1.77 -2.45
C ALA A 131 17.82 1.77 -1.04
N PRO A 132 18.56 2.07 0.03
CA PRO A 132 18.07 2.00 1.41
C PRO A 132 16.86 2.91 1.67
N ALA A 133 16.68 3.98 0.89
CA ALA A 133 15.53 4.87 0.99
C ALA A 133 14.19 4.16 0.68
N LEU A 134 14.18 3.11 -0.16
CA LEU A 134 12.98 2.31 -0.40
C LEU A 134 12.52 1.53 0.83
N GLN A 135 13.44 1.25 1.76
CA GLN A 135 13.15 0.51 2.99
C GLN A 135 12.86 1.43 4.19
N PHE A 136 12.83 2.76 4.00
CA PHE A 136 12.64 3.72 5.08
C PHE A 136 11.39 3.41 5.94
N TRP A 137 10.25 3.17 5.31
CA TRP A 137 9.00 2.85 6.01
C TRP A 137 8.99 1.47 6.67
N GLY A 138 9.89 0.58 6.25
CA GLY A 138 10.14 -0.73 6.86
C GLY A 138 11.11 -0.71 8.03
N GLN A 139 11.80 0.41 8.29
CA GLN A 139 12.63 0.58 9.48
C GLN A 139 11.77 0.63 10.74
N SER A 140 12.34 0.25 11.87
CA SER A 140 11.61 0.14 13.14
C SER A 140 12.37 0.68 14.32
N ILE A 141 11.64 1.20 15.30
CA ILE A 141 12.12 1.40 16.67
C ILE A 141 11.71 0.20 17.52
N GLN A 142 12.43 -0.08 18.60
CA GLN A 142 12.21 -1.26 19.44
C GLN A 142 12.02 -0.92 20.92
N PRO A 143 10.97 -0.20 21.30
CA PRO A 143 10.69 0.06 22.71
C PRO A 143 10.22 -1.25 23.38
N GLY A 144 10.90 -1.67 24.45
CA GLY A 144 10.52 -2.88 25.21
C GLY A 144 10.57 -4.19 24.40
N GLY A 145 11.39 -4.25 23.33
CA GLY A 145 11.54 -5.46 22.48
C GLY A 145 10.45 -5.63 21.40
N VAL A 146 9.45 -4.74 21.34
CA VAL A 146 8.44 -4.72 20.28
C VAL A 146 8.95 -3.87 19.13
N LYS A 147 8.98 -4.42 17.90
CA LYS A 147 9.35 -3.68 16.69
C LYS A 147 8.14 -2.89 16.17
N ILE A 148 8.24 -1.57 16.22
CA ILE A 148 7.24 -0.65 15.66
C ILE A 148 7.82 -0.03 14.40
N LEU A 149 7.24 -0.36 13.24
CA LEU A 149 7.69 0.16 11.95
C LEU A 149 7.28 1.62 11.77
N TYR A 150 8.08 2.40 11.04
CA TYR A 150 7.71 3.77 10.69
C TYR A 150 6.40 3.84 9.90
N ALA A 151 6.06 2.80 9.15
CA ALA A 151 4.76 2.69 8.48
C ALA A 151 3.56 2.75 9.44
N VAL A 152 3.71 2.35 10.72
CA VAL A 152 2.64 2.47 11.74
C VAL A 152 2.35 3.94 12.04
N PHE A 153 3.39 4.77 12.16
CA PHE A 153 3.22 6.21 12.37
C PHE A 153 2.58 6.87 11.14
N LEU A 154 3.00 6.46 9.95
CA LEU A 154 2.36 6.91 8.70
C LEU A 154 0.88 6.56 8.69
N LEU A 155 0.51 5.34 9.06
CA LEU A 155 -0.90 4.93 9.16
C LEU A 155 -1.69 5.83 10.11
N ILE A 156 -1.15 6.11 11.29
CA ILE A 156 -1.83 6.99 12.29
C ILE A 156 -2.05 8.39 11.68
N VAL A 157 -1.03 8.95 11.04
CA VAL A 157 -1.13 10.25 10.37
C VAL A 157 -2.17 10.21 9.25
N MET A 158 -2.16 9.17 8.41
CA MET A 158 -3.14 9.02 7.32
C MET A 158 -4.57 8.92 7.85
N VAL A 159 -4.80 8.13 8.90
CA VAL A 159 -6.13 8.02 9.54
C VAL A 159 -6.59 9.36 10.10
N ALA A 160 -5.70 10.09 10.78
CA ALA A 160 -6.01 11.42 11.33
C ALA A 160 -6.35 12.43 10.21
N VAL A 161 -5.51 12.50 9.17
CA VAL A 161 -5.72 13.38 8.02
C VAL A 161 -7.01 13.03 7.29
N MET A 162 -7.24 11.73 7.01
CA MET A 162 -8.46 11.28 6.34
C MET A 162 -9.71 11.59 7.17
N SER A 163 -9.68 11.34 8.48
CA SER A 163 -10.78 11.69 9.39
C SER A 163 -11.06 13.19 9.37
N TYR A 164 -10.03 14.02 9.39
CA TYR A 164 -10.18 15.47 9.29
C TYR A 164 -10.77 15.89 7.94
N VAL A 165 -10.20 15.41 6.84
CA VAL A 165 -10.64 15.75 5.48
C VAL A 165 -12.09 15.37 5.26
N LEU A 166 -12.47 14.15 5.62
CA LEU A 166 -13.84 13.66 5.45
C LEU A 166 -14.85 14.43 6.31
N ARG A 167 -14.48 14.82 7.55
CA ARG A 167 -15.43 15.45 8.47
C ARG A 167 -15.48 16.97 8.36
N GLN A 168 -14.35 17.63 8.02
CA GLN A 168 -14.20 19.08 8.16
C GLN A 168 -14.07 19.83 6.84
N THR A 169 -13.92 19.15 5.70
CA THR A 169 -13.72 19.83 4.41
C THR A 169 -14.96 19.78 3.51
N ALA A 170 -15.02 20.72 2.56
CA ALA A 170 -16.06 20.73 1.53
C ALA A 170 -16.03 19.47 0.67
N TRP A 171 -14.84 18.94 0.39
CA TRP A 171 -14.66 17.70 -0.36
C TRP A 171 -15.29 16.50 0.39
N GLY A 172 -15.06 16.39 1.70
CA GLY A 172 -15.66 15.34 2.51
C GLY A 172 -17.19 15.36 2.46
N ARG A 173 -17.83 16.53 2.45
CA ARG A 173 -19.29 16.66 2.32
C ARG A 173 -19.84 16.21 0.96
N HIS A 174 -19.00 16.10 -0.08
CA HIS A 174 -19.38 15.57 -1.37
C HIS A 174 -19.21 14.06 -1.47
N VAL A 175 -18.45 13.46 -0.56
CA VAL A 175 -18.20 12.01 -0.50
C VAL A 175 -19.34 11.29 0.25
N TYR A 176 -19.97 11.97 1.20
CA TYR A 176 -21.17 11.50 1.92
C TYR A 176 -22.44 11.97 1.21
#